data_7578f6b8314ead30f5657e75dc9c4ef0
#
_entry.id   7578f6b8314ead30f5657e75dc9c4ef0
#
_cell.length_a   1.000
_cell.length_b   1.000
_cell.length_c   1.000
_cell.angle_alpha   90.00
_cell.angle_beta   90.00
_cell.angle_gamma   90.00
#
_symmetry.space_group_name_H-M   'P 1'
#
loop_
_entity.id
_entity.type
_entity.pdbx_description
1 polymer ?
#
loop_
_entity_poly.entity_id
_entity_poly.type
_entity_poly.pdbx_seq_one_letter_code
_entity_poly.pdbx_strand_id
1 'polypeptide(L)' 'MVMCEWTLADIKNRASNKAFAKVTILTLDLETYKEDLRTGNIGGVTYEEFEQVVKGYETELQIWNYITELIEKQ' A
#
# COMPACT_ATOMS: atom_id res chain seq x y z
N MET A 1 -12.30 35.00 2.28
CA MET A 1 -11.70 33.71 2.55
C MET A 1 -11.26 33.04 1.27
N VAL A 2 -10.09 32.51 1.27
CA VAL A 2 -9.58 31.86 0.09
C VAL A 2 -9.87 30.37 0.18
N MET A 3 -10.55 29.88 -0.80
CA MET A 3 -10.76 28.46 -0.93
C MET A 3 -9.71 27.95 -1.89
N CYS A 4 -9.09 26.87 -1.52
CA CYS A 4 -8.26 26.18 -2.46
C CYS A 4 -9.18 25.58 -3.51
N GLU A 5 -9.18 26.16 -4.65
CA GLU A 5 -9.94 25.60 -5.75
C GLU A 5 -9.10 24.51 -6.38
N TRP A 6 -9.45 23.29 -6.04
CA TRP A 6 -8.78 22.14 -6.61
C TRP A 6 -9.39 21.83 -7.95
N THR A 7 -8.57 21.85 -8.97
CA THR A 7 -9.01 21.37 -10.28
C THR A 7 -9.05 19.84 -10.25
N LEU A 8 -9.78 19.26 -11.18
CA LEU A 8 -9.82 17.80 -11.30
C LEU A 8 -8.41 17.24 -11.50
N ALA A 9 -7.58 17.95 -12.28
CA ALA A 9 -6.21 17.55 -12.51
C ALA A 9 -5.39 17.52 -11.21
N ASP A 10 -5.58 18.53 -10.34
CA ASP A 10 -4.88 18.60 -9.07
C ASP A 10 -5.28 17.44 -8.16
N ILE A 11 -6.57 17.16 -8.09
CA ILE A 11 -7.09 16.05 -7.28
C ILE A 11 -6.54 14.73 -7.80
N LYS A 12 -6.56 14.55 -9.12
CA LYS A 12 -6.02 13.35 -9.75
C LYS A 12 -4.54 13.16 -9.43
N ASN A 13 -3.75 14.23 -9.54
CA ASN A 13 -2.32 14.17 -9.25
C ASN A 13 -2.05 13.80 -7.79
N ARG A 14 -2.80 14.38 -6.87
CA ARG A 14 -2.64 14.05 -5.45
C ARG A 14 -3.02 12.61 -5.15
N ALA A 15 -4.13 12.16 -5.71
CA ALA A 15 -4.56 10.78 -5.54
C ALA A 15 -3.55 9.80 -6.13
N SER A 16 -3.01 10.12 -7.31
CA SER A 16 -1.99 9.31 -7.96
C SER A 16 -0.72 9.22 -7.13
N ASN A 17 -0.26 10.36 -6.59
CA ASN A 17 0.94 10.39 -5.74
C ASN A 17 0.74 9.59 -4.48
N LYS A 18 -0.43 9.69 -3.86
CA LYS A 18 -0.74 8.95 -2.65
C LYS A 18 -0.79 7.44 -2.93
N ALA A 19 -1.43 7.06 -4.02
CA ALA A 19 -1.52 5.65 -4.41
C ALA A 19 -0.12 5.09 -4.70
N PHE A 20 0.70 5.83 -5.43
CA PHE A 20 2.07 5.44 -5.72
C PHE A 20 2.88 5.23 -4.44
N ALA A 21 2.77 6.18 -3.50
CA ALA A 21 3.47 6.09 -2.23
C ALA A 21 3.02 4.86 -1.44
N LYS A 22 1.73 4.57 -1.41
CA LYS A 22 1.20 3.40 -0.72
C LYS A 22 1.70 2.10 -1.35
N VAL A 23 1.67 2.02 -2.68
CA VAL A 23 2.16 0.84 -3.39
C VAL A 23 3.63 0.62 -3.09
N THR A 24 4.43 1.68 -3.13
CA THR A 24 5.87 1.58 -2.87
C THR A 24 6.15 1.10 -1.45
N ILE A 25 5.51 1.73 -0.47
CA ILE A 25 5.71 1.37 0.94
C ILE A 25 5.28 -0.06 1.21
N LEU A 26 4.10 -0.44 0.72
CA LEU A 26 3.58 -1.79 0.93
C LEU A 26 4.45 -2.85 0.26
N THR A 27 4.98 -2.55 -0.93
CA THR A 27 5.87 -3.48 -1.62
C THR A 27 7.13 -3.72 -0.81
N LEU A 28 7.75 -2.65 -0.29
CA LEU A 28 8.96 -2.77 0.52
C LEU A 28 8.69 -3.49 1.83
N ASP A 29 7.58 -3.15 2.49
CA ASP A 29 7.20 -3.81 3.75
C ASP A 29 6.93 -5.29 3.53
N LEU A 30 6.25 -5.64 2.44
CA LEU A 30 5.98 -7.04 2.13
C LEU A 30 7.26 -7.83 1.90
N GLU A 31 8.22 -7.26 1.17
CA GLU A 31 9.50 -7.92 0.97
C GLU A 31 10.20 -8.20 2.29
N THR A 32 10.20 -7.22 3.19
CA THR A 32 10.79 -7.35 4.51
C THR A 32 10.07 -8.42 5.34
N TYR A 33 8.75 -8.35 5.38
CA TYR A 33 7.97 -9.30 6.19
C TYR A 33 8.03 -10.72 5.65
N LYS A 34 8.04 -10.90 4.34
CA LYS A 34 8.19 -12.23 3.74
C LYS A 34 9.56 -12.82 4.07
N GLU A 35 10.60 -11.98 4.05
CA GLU A 35 11.94 -12.42 4.45
C GLU A 35 11.97 -12.79 5.93
N ASP A 36 11.36 -11.99 6.79
CA ASP A 36 11.26 -12.28 8.21
C ASP A 36 10.52 -13.58 8.46
N LEU A 37 9.46 -13.83 7.72
CA LEU A 37 8.71 -15.07 7.82
C LEU A 37 9.55 -16.26 7.40
N ARG A 38 10.32 -16.10 6.32
CA ARG A 38 11.18 -17.17 5.79
C ARG A 38 12.30 -17.52 6.76
N THR A 39 12.86 -16.51 7.43
CA THR A 39 13.99 -16.72 8.34
C THR A 39 13.57 -17.01 9.77
N GLY A 40 12.28 -16.88 10.08
CA GLY A 40 11.77 -17.09 11.43
C GLY A 40 11.93 -15.88 12.34
N ASN A 41 12.30 -14.73 11.82
CA ASN A 41 12.48 -13.50 12.61
C ASN A 41 11.14 -12.79 12.79
N ILE A 42 10.23 -13.45 13.50
CA ILE A 42 8.85 -12.99 13.63
C ILE A 42 8.50 -12.48 15.04
N GLY A 43 9.52 -12.27 15.86
CA GLY A 43 9.32 -11.76 17.22
C GLY A 43 8.64 -12.77 18.12
N GLY A 44 7.70 -12.33 18.91
CA GLY A 44 7.01 -13.20 19.85
C GLY A 44 5.70 -13.77 19.36
N VAL A 45 5.37 -13.57 18.09
CA VAL A 45 4.10 -14.06 17.52
C VAL A 45 4.32 -15.41 16.85
N THR A 46 3.24 -16.15 16.64
CA THR A 46 3.32 -17.42 15.96
C THR A 46 3.51 -17.20 14.47
N TYR A 47 4.02 -18.23 13.78
CA TYR A 47 4.17 -18.22 12.34
C TYR A 47 2.82 -17.90 11.64
N GLU A 48 1.76 -18.55 12.13
CA GLU A 48 0.44 -18.37 11.54
C GLU A 48 -0.08 -16.95 11.70
N GLU A 49 0.15 -16.33 12.86
CA GLU A 49 -0.26 -14.95 13.10
C GLU A 49 0.50 -14.00 12.19
N PHE A 50 1.80 -14.22 12.04
CA PHE A 50 2.62 -13.39 11.18
C PHE A 50 2.20 -13.55 9.71
N GLU A 51 1.88 -14.76 9.30
CA GLU A 51 1.39 -15.04 7.95
C GLU A 51 0.09 -14.28 7.66
N GLN A 52 -0.80 -14.18 8.64
CA GLN A 52 -2.04 -13.41 8.49
C GLN A 52 -1.75 -11.92 8.27
N VAL A 53 -0.76 -11.39 8.96
CA VAL A 53 -0.34 -10.00 8.76
C VAL A 53 0.18 -9.81 7.34
N VAL A 54 1.00 -10.72 6.85
CA VAL A 54 1.52 -10.66 5.48
C VAL A 54 0.36 -10.70 4.47
N LYS A 55 -0.60 -11.58 4.66
CA LYS A 55 -1.77 -11.66 3.77
C LYS A 55 -2.59 -10.37 3.78
N GLY A 56 -2.70 -9.74 4.94
CA GLY A 56 -3.38 -8.46 5.05
C GLY A 56 -2.70 -7.37 4.23
N TYR A 57 -1.40 -7.31 4.31
CA TYR A 57 -0.63 -6.35 3.50
C TYR A 57 -0.72 -6.66 2.00
N GLU A 58 -0.73 -7.93 1.63
CA GLU A 58 -0.90 -8.30 0.22
C GLU A 58 -2.26 -7.85 -0.31
N THR A 59 -3.30 -8.01 0.49
CA THR A 59 -4.64 -7.57 0.12
C THR A 59 -4.68 -6.06 -0.03
N GLU A 60 -4.08 -5.34 0.91
CA GLU A 60 -4.04 -3.88 0.84
C GLU A 60 -3.29 -3.42 -0.40
N LEU A 61 -2.19 -4.08 -0.74
CA LEU A 61 -1.42 -3.76 -1.94
C LEU A 61 -2.26 -3.95 -3.20
N GLN A 62 -3.04 -5.03 -3.27
CA GLN A 62 -3.94 -5.26 -4.40
C GLN A 62 -4.97 -4.14 -4.54
N ILE A 63 -5.50 -3.69 -3.42
CA ILE A 63 -6.48 -2.58 -3.40
C ILE A 63 -5.84 -1.31 -3.94
N TRP A 64 -4.64 -0.98 -3.48
CA TRP A 64 -3.96 0.24 -3.94
C TRP A 64 -3.54 0.15 -5.41
N ASN A 65 -3.16 -1.02 -5.89
CA ASN A 65 -2.88 -1.21 -7.32
C ASN A 65 -4.13 -0.98 -8.14
N TYR A 66 -5.28 -1.48 -7.66
CA TYR A 66 -6.55 -1.26 -8.34
C TYR A 66 -6.93 0.23 -8.36
N ILE A 67 -6.75 0.90 -7.24
CA ILE A 67 -6.99 2.35 -7.16
C ILE A 67 -6.11 3.10 -8.16
N THR A 68 -4.84 2.72 -8.24
CA THR A 68 -3.91 3.33 -9.20
C THR A 68 -4.42 3.15 -10.63
N GLU A 69 -4.89 1.97 -10.99
CA GLU A 69 -5.44 1.73 -12.32
C GLU A 69 -6.66 2.61 -12.59
N LEU A 70 -7.55 2.73 -11.61
CA LEU A 70 -8.73 3.58 -11.76
C LEU A 70 -8.36 5.04 -11.97
N ILE A 71 -7.36 5.52 -11.25
CA ILE A 71 -6.90 6.91 -11.40
C ILE A 71 -6.31 7.12 -12.79
N GLU A 72 -5.52 6.18 -13.27
CA GLU A 72 -4.88 6.29 -14.58
C GLU A 72 -5.88 6.30 -15.73
N LYS A 73 -7.02 5.67 -15.53
CA LYS A 73 -8.06 5.61 -16.56
C LYS A 73 -8.92 6.87 -16.64
N GLN A 74 -8.78 7.77 -15.70
CA GLN A 74 -9.59 9.01 -15.68
C GLN A 74 -9.18 10.05 -16.73
#